data_27beff9f2c4a2fe6d61be317279aa0b0
#
_entry.id   27beff9f2c4a2fe6d61be317279aa0b0
#
_cell.length_a   1.000
_cell.length_b   1.000
_cell.length_c   1.000
_cell.angle_alpha   90.00
_cell.angle_beta   90.00
_cell.angle_gamma   90.00
#
_symmetry.space_group_name_H-M   'P 1'
#
loop_
_entity.id
_entity.type
_entity.pdbx_description
1 polymer ?
#
loop_
_entity_poly.entity_id
_entity_poly.type
_entity_poly.pdbx_seq_one_letter_code
_entity_poly.pdbx_strand_id
1 'polypeptide(L)' 'MDIDIYDKIMLRDGRKAVIVEIYEPGKAYEADIEQDGDYVTDTVRQEDILAVLK' A
#
# COMPACT_ATOMS: atom_id res chain seq x y z
N MET A 1 2.22 -2.70 12.89
CA MET A 1 2.81 -2.31 11.59
C MET A 1 2.61 -0.82 11.40
N ASP A 2 3.69 -0.06 11.42
CA ASP A 2 3.63 1.39 11.28
C ASP A 2 3.79 1.79 9.83
N ILE A 3 2.78 2.42 9.28
CA ILE A 3 2.75 2.82 7.88
C ILE A 3 2.64 4.33 7.80
N ASP A 4 3.56 4.95 7.06
CA ASP A 4 3.58 6.38 6.82
C ASP A 4 3.33 6.69 5.34
N ILE A 5 2.99 7.95 5.06
CA ILE A 5 2.87 8.45 3.70
C ILE A 5 4.19 8.18 2.95
N TYR A 6 4.07 7.71 1.71
CA TYR A 6 5.17 7.37 0.81
C TYR A 6 5.96 6.13 1.18
N ASP A 7 5.55 5.39 2.20
CA ASP A 7 6.14 4.08 2.46
C ASP A 7 5.84 3.12 1.32
N LYS A 8 6.84 2.33 0.96
CA LYS A 8 6.67 1.24 0.01
C LYS A 8 6.17 0.02 0.78
N ILE A 9 5.18 -0.65 0.22
CA ILE A 9 4.59 -1.84 0.82
C ILE A 9 4.55 -3.00 -0.17
N MET A 10 4.46 -4.21 0.39
CA MET A 10 4.18 -5.43 -0.36
C MET A 10 2.78 -5.88 -0.02
N LEU A 11 1.95 -6.09 -1.02
CA LEU A 11 0.62 -6.65 -0.84
C LEU A 11 0.69 -8.18 -0.75
N ARG A 12 -0.34 -8.80 -0.19
CA ARG A 12 -0.36 -10.25 -0.02
C ARG A 12 -0.38 -11.01 -1.35
N ASP A 13 -0.84 -10.38 -2.41
CA ASP A 13 -0.82 -10.98 -3.75
C ASP A 13 0.53 -10.80 -4.46
N GLY A 14 1.51 -10.19 -3.81
CA GLY A 14 2.86 -10.02 -4.33
C GLY A 14 3.09 -8.71 -5.07
N ARG A 15 2.07 -7.89 -5.26
CA ARG A 15 2.25 -6.58 -5.89
C ARG A 15 2.88 -5.60 -4.90
N LYS A 16 3.69 -4.69 -5.41
CA LYS A 16 4.27 -3.60 -4.63
C LYS A 16 3.45 -2.34 -4.82
N ALA A 17 3.42 -1.50 -3.81
CA ALA A 17 2.68 -0.25 -3.86
C ALA A 17 3.36 0.81 -3.00
N VAL A 18 2.97 2.06 -3.21
CA VAL A 18 3.44 3.20 -2.42
C VAL A 18 2.22 3.87 -1.79
N ILE A 19 2.26 4.07 -0.49
CA ILE A 19 1.17 4.73 0.24
C ILE A 19 1.17 6.22 -0.13
N VAL A 20 0.04 6.72 -0.62
CA VAL A 20 -0.11 8.12 -1.00
C VAL A 20 -1.05 8.87 -0.07
N GLU A 21 -1.92 8.17 0.65
CA GLU A 21 -2.78 8.77 1.65
C GLU A 21 -3.17 7.76 2.72
N ILE A 22 -3.38 8.21 3.94
CA ILE A 22 -3.85 7.38 5.05
C ILE A 22 -5.26 7.84 5.39
N TYR A 23 -6.25 6.99 5.10
CA TYR A 23 -7.65 7.29 5.43
C TYR A 23 -7.92 7.04 6.91
N GLU A 24 -7.48 5.89 7.39
CA GLU A 24 -7.62 5.51 8.79
C GLU A 24 -6.41 4.68 9.21
N PRO A 25 -5.55 5.21 10.10
CA PRO A 25 -4.34 4.51 10.52
C PRO A 25 -4.65 3.09 11.03
N GLY A 26 -3.91 2.12 10.52
CA GLY A 26 -4.09 0.73 10.88
C GLY A 26 -5.26 0.03 10.19
N LYS A 27 -5.99 0.72 9.31
CA LYS A 27 -7.18 0.15 8.66
C LYS A 27 -7.23 0.33 7.15
N ALA A 28 -7.11 1.57 6.66
CA ALA A 28 -7.31 1.84 5.24
C ALA A 28 -6.39 2.93 4.72
N TYR A 29 -5.92 2.73 3.51
CA TYR A 29 -4.97 3.62 2.84
C TYR A 29 -5.33 3.78 1.38
N GLU A 30 -4.82 4.84 0.76
CA GLU A 30 -4.77 4.93 -0.68
C GLU A 30 -3.35 4.69 -1.13
N ALA A 31 -3.17 3.87 -2.16
CA ALA A 31 -1.85 3.50 -2.63
C ALA A 31 -1.79 3.48 -4.15
N ASP A 32 -0.63 3.85 -4.67
CA ASP A 32 -0.28 3.65 -6.07
C ASP A 32 0.31 2.24 -6.19
N ILE A 33 -0.42 1.34 -6.83
CA ILE A 33 -0.07 -0.07 -6.94
C ILE A 33 0.63 -0.30 -8.27
N GLU A 34 1.82 -0.89 -8.21
CA GLU A 34 2.56 -1.26 -9.40
C GLU A 34 1.89 -2.47 -10.06
N GLN A 35 1.48 -2.30 -11.32
CA GLN A 35 0.77 -3.34 -12.04
C GLN A 35 1.10 -3.26 -13.54
N ASP A 36 1.65 -4.34 -14.08
CA ASP A 36 1.99 -4.47 -15.50
C ASP A 36 2.85 -3.32 -16.03
N GLY A 37 3.82 -2.86 -15.24
CA GLY A 37 4.73 -1.78 -15.62
C GLY A 37 4.13 -0.38 -15.49
N ASP A 38 2.96 -0.27 -14.91
CA ASP A 38 2.26 1.00 -14.68
C ASP A 38 1.81 1.08 -13.22
N TYR A 39 1.16 2.19 -12.85
CA TYR A 39 0.64 2.37 -11.51
C TYR A 39 -0.86 2.59 -11.56
N VAL A 40 -1.57 1.91 -10.65
CA VAL A 40 -3.01 2.05 -10.47
C VAL A 40 -3.26 2.53 -9.05
N THR A 41 -3.95 3.65 -8.88
CA THR A 41 -4.31 4.16 -7.56
C THR A 41 -5.59 3.48 -7.08
N ASP A 42 -5.52 2.87 -5.89
CA ASP A 42 -6.67 2.17 -5.33
C ASP A 42 -6.61 2.18 -3.81
N THR A 43 -7.72 1.85 -3.19
CA THR A 43 -7.82 1.70 -1.75
C THR A 43 -7.25 0.35 -1.36
N VAL A 44 -6.40 0.35 -0.32
CA VAL A 44 -5.77 -0.85 0.22
C VAL A 44 -6.12 -0.92 1.71
N ARG A 45 -6.57 -2.08 2.15
CA ARG A 45 -6.85 -2.30 3.56
C ARG A 45 -5.62 -2.85 4.28
N GLN A 46 -5.54 -2.60 5.58
CA GLN A 46 -4.44 -3.12 6.41
C GLN A 46 -4.27 -4.63 6.22
N GLU A 47 -5.38 -5.36 6.13
CA GLU A 47 -5.36 -6.82 5.96
C GLU A 47 -4.76 -7.28 4.63
N ASP A 48 -4.69 -6.40 3.63
CA ASP A 48 -4.11 -6.71 2.32
C ASP A 48 -2.60 -6.49 2.29
N ILE A 49 -2.03 -5.92 3.33
CA ILE A 49 -0.60 -5.57 3.38
C ILE A 49 0.17 -6.69 4.05
N LEU A 50 1.12 -7.27 3.31
CA LEU A 50 1.99 -8.31 3.83
C LEU A 50 3.15 -7.74 4.63
N ALA A 51 3.76 -6.68 4.13
CA ALA A 51 4.96 -6.09 4.75
C ALA A 51 5.16 -4.64 4.33
N VAL A 52 5.86 -3.89 5.19
CA VAL A 52 6.35 -2.55 4.87
C VAL A 52 7.81 -2.68 4.49
N LEU A 53 8.16 -2.18 3.30
CA LEU A 53 9.50 -2.29 2.73
C LEU A 53 10.27 -1.00 2.98
N LYS A 54 10.79 -0.85 4.19
CA LYS A 54 11.57 0.33 4.57
C LYS A 54 13.05 0.14 4.37
#